data_99e26f15c5ec2bc0a18e1fcd580e7773
#
_entry.id   99e26f15c5ec2bc0a18e1fcd580e7773
#
_cell.length_a   1.000
_cell.length_b   1.000
_cell.length_c   1.000
_cell.angle_alpha   90.00
_cell.angle_beta   90.00
_cell.angle_gamma   90.00
#
_symmetry.space_group_name_H-M   'P 1'
#
loop_
_entity.id
_entity.type
_entity.pdbx_description
1 polymer ?
#
loop_
_entity_poly.entity_id
_entity_poly.type
_entity_poly.pdbx_seq_one_letter_code
_entity_poly.pdbx_strand_id
1 'polypeptide(L)'
;RYTQSEQTLDIDFTKPFDVGLYEPLFVATGFQYRNESYESFAGDTASYEIGPLATQGFGIGSNGFPGLAANSQGRVSRNNIALYIDAEAYITENFMLAGALRYEDFSDFGDTTKGKIAFRWQALENIAFRGAFSTGFKAPTLGQSNVRNVTTAFGTGGELIDRATLPPTDPVSQLKGGEQLTPEESESITFGVVADFDNGLFITADYYNIELTDRISTASGIALT
;
A
#
# COMPACT_ATOMS: atom_id res chain seq x y z
N ARG A 1 -7.54 11.96 18.04
CA ARG A 1 -6.66 12.53 16.99
C ARG A 1 -5.68 11.47 16.53
N TYR A 2 -5.40 11.45 15.20
CA TYR A 2 -4.33 10.63 14.62
C TYR A 2 -3.23 11.52 14.06
N THR A 3 -2.00 11.05 14.14
CA THR A 3 -0.84 11.67 13.50
C THR A 3 -0.05 10.57 12.80
N GLN A 4 0.33 10.83 11.55
CA GLN A 4 1.23 10.00 10.79
C GLN A 4 2.42 10.84 10.35
N SER A 5 3.62 10.32 10.46
CA SER A 5 4.83 10.96 9.98
C SER A 5 5.71 9.97 9.23
N GLU A 6 6.40 10.48 8.22
CA GLU A 6 7.33 9.74 7.39
C GLU A 6 8.59 10.57 7.18
N GLN A 7 9.74 9.90 7.21
CA GLN A 7 11.05 10.46 6.89
C GLN A 7 11.71 9.51 5.91
N THR A 8 12.18 10.03 4.79
CA THR A 8 12.82 9.26 3.74
C THR A 8 14.17 9.86 3.39
N LEU A 9 15.15 8.98 3.19
CA LEU A 9 16.46 9.28 2.60
C LEU A 9 16.63 8.42 1.36
N ASP A 10 16.87 9.06 0.22
CA ASP A 10 17.12 8.40 -1.06
C ASP A 10 18.51 8.77 -1.56
N ILE A 11 19.22 7.78 -2.11
CA ILE A 11 20.53 7.96 -2.77
C ILE A 11 20.47 7.20 -4.09
N ASP A 12 20.57 7.91 -5.20
CA ASP A 12 20.40 7.37 -6.53
C ASP A 12 21.63 7.63 -7.40
N PHE A 13 22.00 6.64 -8.21
CA PHE A 13 23.06 6.72 -9.20
C PHE A 13 22.55 6.27 -10.56
N THR A 14 22.88 7.02 -11.61
CA THR A 14 22.60 6.61 -12.98
C THR A 14 23.88 6.73 -13.81
N LYS A 15 24.16 5.70 -14.60
CA LYS A 15 25.34 5.68 -15.47
C LYS A 15 25.06 4.95 -16.78
N PRO A 16 25.46 5.52 -17.92
CA PRO A 16 25.51 4.79 -19.19
C PRO A 16 26.75 3.92 -19.27
N PHE A 17 26.60 2.74 -19.87
CA PHE A 17 27.69 1.79 -20.16
C PHE A 17 27.67 1.44 -21.63
N ASP A 18 28.79 1.65 -22.32
CA ASP A 18 28.96 1.18 -23.68
C ASP A 18 29.29 -0.33 -23.66
N VAL A 19 28.32 -1.13 -24.03
CA VAL A 19 28.41 -2.61 -24.06
C VAL A 19 28.25 -3.17 -25.48
N GLY A 20 28.34 -2.31 -26.50
CA GLY A 20 28.24 -2.70 -27.89
C GLY A 20 26.80 -2.91 -28.40
N LEU A 21 25.79 -2.38 -27.73
CA LEU A 21 24.39 -2.30 -28.18
C LEU A 21 24.23 -1.09 -29.11
N TYR A 22 23.03 -0.93 -29.68
CA TYR A 22 22.72 0.23 -30.55
C TYR A 22 22.88 1.58 -29.81
N GLU A 23 22.41 1.64 -28.56
CA GLU A 23 22.68 2.74 -27.64
C GLU A 23 23.33 2.21 -26.36
N PRO A 24 24.02 3.08 -25.59
CA PRO A 24 24.54 2.69 -24.30
C PRO A 24 23.46 2.08 -23.39
N LEU A 25 23.82 1.06 -22.61
CA LEU A 25 22.99 0.54 -21.55
C LEU A 25 22.94 1.57 -20.40
N PHE A 26 21.78 2.11 -20.13
CA PHE A 26 21.55 2.96 -18.97
C PHE A 26 21.23 2.09 -17.76
N VAL A 27 22.01 2.24 -16.70
CA VAL A 27 21.76 1.57 -15.44
C VAL A 27 21.53 2.60 -14.35
N ALA A 28 20.40 2.51 -13.69
CA ALA A 28 20.10 3.24 -12.46
C ALA A 28 20.09 2.28 -11.28
N THR A 29 20.64 2.69 -10.15
CA THR A 29 20.58 1.94 -8.90
C THR A 29 20.45 2.89 -7.74
N GLY A 30 19.79 2.46 -6.67
CA GLY A 30 19.60 3.31 -5.53
C GLY A 30 19.38 2.55 -4.23
N PHE A 31 19.53 3.32 -3.18
CA PHE A 31 19.27 2.95 -1.80
C PHE A 31 18.24 3.91 -1.24
N GLN A 32 17.25 3.36 -0.51
CA GLN A 32 16.27 4.14 0.22
C GLN A 32 16.22 3.65 1.67
N TYR A 33 16.20 4.59 2.60
CA TYR A 33 15.84 4.36 3.99
C TYR A 33 14.60 5.17 4.32
N ARG A 34 13.59 4.53 4.90
CA ARG A 34 12.34 5.16 5.31
C ARG A 34 11.99 4.80 6.74
N ASN A 35 11.58 5.80 7.52
CA ASN A 35 11.04 5.64 8.86
C ASN A 35 9.61 6.19 8.88
N GLU A 36 8.67 5.37 9.30
CA GLU A 36 7.26 5.72 9.42
C GLU A 36 6.80 5.61 10.87
N SER A 37 5.94 6.50 11.30
CA SER A 37 5.26 6.37 12.59
C SER A 37 3.79 6.74 12.49
N TYR A 38 2.98 6.04 13.27
CA TYR A 38 1.56 6.28 13.45
C TYR A 38 1.28 6.43 14.93
N GLU A 39 0.54 7.48 15.29
CA GLU A 39 0.20 7.79 16.68
C GLU A 39 -1.27 8.14 16.79
N SER A 40 -1.95 7.51 17.73
CA SER A 40 -3.33 7.80 18.11
C SER A 40 -3.37 8.42 19.51
N PHE A 41 -4.19 9.45 19.68
CA PHE A 41 -4.38 10.17 20.93
C PHE A 41 -5.81 10.00 21.40
N ALA A 42 -6.01 9.83 22.71
CA ALA A 42 -7.33 9.88 23.30
C ALA A 42 -8.02 11.23 23.01
N GLY A 43 -9.33 11.21 22.96
CA GLY A 43 -10.15 12.42 22.96
C GLY A 43 -10.30 12.99 24.37
N ASP A 44 -11.09 14.08 24.48
CA ASP A 44 -11.53 14.56 25.78
C ASP A 44 -12.39 13.50 26.48
N THR A 45 -12.27 13.36 27.79
CA THR A 45 -12.97 12.35 28.60
C THR A 45 -14.47 12.32 28.31
N ALA A 46 -15.11 13.47 28.21
CA ALA A 46 -16.53 13.57 27.88
C ALA A 46 -16.91 13.03 26.48
N SER A 47 -15.91 12.83 25.57
CA SER A 47 -16.15 12.31 24.23
C SER A 47 -16.22 10.77 24.15
N TYR A 48 -15.78 10.06 25.18
CA TYR A 48 -15.73 8.59 25.20
C TYR A 48 -16.23 7.95 26.50
N GLU A 49 -16.53 8.72 27.55
CA GLU A 49 -17.13 8.21 28.79
C GLU A 49 -18.65 8.36 28.78
N ILE A 50 -19.31 7.49 29.54
CA ILE A 50 -20.76 7.55 29.75
C ILE A 50 -21.10 8.79 30.57
N GLY A 51 -21.95 9.65 30.04
CA GLY A 51 -22.43 10.82 30.71
C GLY A 51 -23.60 10.53 31.70
N PRO A 52 -23.95 11.48 32.57
CA PRO A 52 -25.01 11.31 33.58
C PRO A 52 -26.41 11.15 32.97
N LEU A 53 -26.59 11.46 31.67
CA LEU A 53 -27.87 11.34 30.98
C LEU A 53 -28.03 9.99 30.24
N ALA A 54 -27.10 9.06 30.40
CA ALA A 54 -27.17 7.73 29.77
C ALA A 54 -28.46 6.97 30.15
N THR A 55 -28.93 7.11 31.41
CA THR A 55 -30.19 6.53 31.86
C THR A 55 -31.43 7.07 31.15
N GLN A 56 -31.31 8.19 30.43
CA GLN A 56 -32.35 8.81 29.60
C GLN A 56 -32.19 8.46 28.11
N GLY A 57 -31.31 7.50 27.77
CA GLY A 57 -31.08 7.04 26.41
C GLY A 57 -30.09 7.87 25.59
N PHE A 58 -29.34 8.78 26.22
CA PHE A 58 -28.28 9.52 25.52
C PHE A 58 -27.02 8.67 25.41
N GLY A 59 -26.50 8.53 24.17
CA GLY A 59 -25.26 7.81 23.89
C GLY A 59 -24.00 8.53 24.36
N ILE A 60 -22.85 7.85 24.18
CA ILE A 60 -21.53 8.40 24.49
C ILE A 60 -21.09 9.37 23.39
N GLY A 61 -20.44 10.46 23.80
CA GLY A 61 -19.86 11.44 22.89
C GLY A 61 -20.88 12.29 22.14
N SER A 62 -20.48 12.80 20.98
CA SER A 62 -21.38 13.51 20.08
C SER A 62 -22.24 12.54 19.26
N ASN A 63 -23.41 13.00 18.81
CA ASN A 63 -24.31 12.18 18.00
C ASN A 63 -23.57 11.63 16.75
N GLY A 64 -23.44 10.31 16.68
CA GLY A 64 -22.84 9.58 15.56
C GLY A 64 -21.32 9.45 15.57
N PHE A 65 -20.58 10.08 16.47
CA PHE A 65 -19.11 9.98 16.51
C PHE A 65 -18.55 10.08 17.94
N PRO A 66 -18.37 8.96 18.63
CA PRO A 66 -17.66 8.93 19.92
C PRO A 66 -16.17 9.24 19.73
N GLY A 67 -15.55 9.87 20.72
CA GLY A 67 -14.10 10.10 20.73
C GLY A 67 -13.32 8.81 20.96
N LEU A 68 -12.03 8.86 20.69
CA LEU A 68 -11.13 7.74 20.97
C LEU A 68 -10.95 7.61 22.49
N ALA A 69 -11.20 6.44 23.04
CA ALA A 69 -10.99 6.16 24.46
C ALA A 69 -9.48 6.10 24.80
N ALA A 70 -9.15 6.25 26.09
CA ALA A 70 -7.78 6.24 26.58
C ALA A 70 -7.03 4.94 26.21
N ASN A 71 -7.70 3.79 26.16
CA ASN A 71 -7.13 2.50 25.75
C ASN A 71 -6.90 2.37 24.24
N SER A 72 -7.34 3.35 23.46
CA SER A 72 -7.10 3.42 22.01
C SER A 72 -5.89 4.27 21.65
N GLN A 73 -5.23 4.90 22.62
CA GLN A 73 -4.02 5.67 22.36
C GLN A 73 -2.79 4.77 22.28
N GLY A 74 -1.87 5.14 21.39
CA GLY A 74 -0.62 4.41 21.23
C GLY A 74 0.22 5.00 20.11
N ARG A 75 1.48 4.61 20.09
CA ARG A 75 2.42 4.97 19.02
C ARG A 75 3.12 3.71 18.54
N VAL A 76 3.19 3.57 17.22
CA VAL A 76 3.94 2.52 16.53
C VAL A 76 4.80 3.14 15.45
N SER A 77 5.92 2.49 15.15
CA SER A 77 6.83 2.91 14.08
C SER A 77 7.40 1.69 13.38
N ARG A 78 7.83 1.87 12.15
CA ARG A 78 8.62 0.89 11.40
C ARG A 78 9.68 1.55 10.57
N ASN A 79 10.73 0.78 10.27
CA ASN A 79 11.76 1.13 9.33
C ASN A 79 11.61 0.27 8.08
N ASN A 80 12.03 0.83 6.95
CA ASN A 80 12.17 0.13 5.71
C ASN A 80 13.52 0.48 5.09
N ILE A 81 14.21 -0.52 4.58
CA ILE A 81 15.40 -0.37 3.74
C ILE A 81 15.07 -0.95 2.38
N ALA A 82 15.38 -0.21 1.32
CA ALA A 82 15.18 -0.68 -0.04
C ALA A 82 16.44 -0.50 -0.89
N LEU A 83 16.65 -1.46 -1.78
CA LEU A 83 17.65 -1.42 -2.85
C LEU A 83 16.97 -1.67 -4.18
N TYR A 84 17.37 -0.94 -5.21
CA TYR A 84 16.85 -1.19 -6.54
C TYR A 84 17.95 -1.10 -7.61
N ILE A 85 17.69 -1.76 -8.69
CA ILE A 85 18.41 -1.64 -9.96
C ILE A 85 17.40 -1.58 -11.10
N ASP A 86 17.63 -0.68 -12.03
CA ASP A 86 16.89 -0.52 -13.27
C ASP A 86 17.90 -0.46 -14.42
N ALA A 87 17.58 -1.12 -15.53
CA ALA A 87 18.43 -1.15 -16.71
C ALA A 87 17.58 -1.02 -17.97
N GLU A 88 18.00 -0.15 -18.88
CA GLU A 88 17.32 0.12 -20.13
C GLU A 88 18.31 0.28 -21.27
N ALA A 89 18.04 -0.33 -22.41
CA ALA A 89 18.85 -0.18 -23.61
C ALA A 89 18.05 -0.38 -24.91
N TYR A 90 18.45 0.33 -25.96
CA TYR A 90 18.13 -0.02 -27.33
C TYR A 90 19.09 -1.14 -27.80
N ILE A 91 18.55 -2.35 -27.87
CA ILE A 91 19.29 -3.55 -28.32
C ILE A 91 19.59 -3.41 -29.82
N THR A 92 18.60 -2.91 -30.58
CA THR A 92 18.72 -2.51 -31.96
C THR A 92 18.07 -1.15 -32.15
N GLU A 93 18.24 -0.51 -33.32
CA GLU A 93 17.59 0.75 -33.65
C GLU A 93 16.08 0.78 -33.35
N ASN A 94 15.42 -0.36 -33.55
CA ASN A 94 13.98 -0.50 -33.48
C ASN A 94 13.47 -1.22 -32.22
N PHE A 95 14.34 -1.73 -31.39
CA PHE A 95 13.94 -2.56 -30.24
C PHE A 95 14.63 -2.12 -28.95
N MET A 96 13.82 -1.67 -28.01
CA MET A 96 14.21 -1.32 -26.65
C MET A 96 13.76 -2.40 -25.67
N LEU A 97 14.61 -2.71 -24.72
CA LEU A 97 14.31 -3.57 -23.57
C LEU A 97 14.65 -2.85 -22.28
N ALA A 98 13.77 -2.98 -21.29
CA ALA A 98 14.00 -2.46 -19.94
C ALA A 98 13.68 -3.54 -18.89
N GLY A 99 14.42 -3.54 -17.78
CA GLY A 99 14.19 -4.41 -16.65
C GLY A 99 14.52 -3.72 -15.34
N ALA A 100 13.71 -3.97 -14.31
CA ALA A 100 13.90 -3.42 -12.98
C ALA A 100 13.69 -4.49 -11.90
N LEU A 101 14.47 -4.40 -10.83
CA LEU A 101 14.29 -5.18 -9.60
C LEU A 101 14.38 -4.24 -8.41
N ARG A 102 13.51 -4.46 -7.41
CA ARG A 102 13.51 -3.76 -6.15
C ARG A 102 13.35 -4.77 -5.01
N TYR A 103 14.28 -4.71 -4.07
CA TYR A 103 14.23 -5.42 -2.80
C TYR A 103 13.90 -4.44 -1.69
N GLU A 104 13.00 -4.80 -0.79
CA GLU A 104 12.66 -4.03 0.40
C GLU A 104 12.61 -4.93 1.63
N ASP A 105 13.13 -4.43 2.75
CA ASP A 105 13.08 -5.08 4.06
C ASP A 105 12.41 -4.16 5.07
N PHE A 106 11.30 -4.63 5.63
CA PHE A 106 10.48 -3.93 6.61
C PHE A 106 10.64 -4.54 7.98
N SER A 107 10.81 -3.71 9.00
CA SER A 107 11.05 -4.16 10.38
C SER A 107 9.85 -4.88 11.03
N ASP A 108 8.67 -4.84 10.46
CA ASP A 108 7.43 -5.39 11.02
C ASP A 108 6.92 -6.66 10.35
N PHE A 109 7.06 -6.82 9.04
CA PHE A 109 6.52 -8.00 8.33
C PHE A 109 7.54 -8.74 7.43
N GLY A 110 8.80 -8.26 7.35
CA GLY A 110 9.87 -8.92 6.58
C GLY A 110 10.10 -8.30 5.22
N ASP A 111 10.66 -9.09 4.31
CA ASP A 111 11.16 -8.62 3.03
C ASP A 111 10.26 -8.96 1.86
N THR A 112 10.46 -8.23 0.76
CA THR A 112 9.81 -8.48 -0.51
C THR A 112 10.72 -8.10 -1.66
N THR A 113 10.60 -8.84 -2.78
CA THR A 113 11.29 -8.54 -4.04
C THR A 113 10.28 -8.44 -5.15
N LYS A 114 10.30 -7.34 -5.89
CA LYS A 114 9.41 -7.10 -7.02
C LYS A 114 10.20 -6.67 -8.23
N GLY A 115 9.66 -6.99 -9.42
CA GLY A 115 10.36 -6.72 -10.65
C GLY A 115 9.45 -6.31 -11.79
N LYS A 116 10.09 -5.81 -12.84
CA LYS A 116 9.43 -5.41 -14.08
C LYS A 116 10.34 -5.76 -15.26
N ILE A 117 9.73 -6.21 -16.33
CA ILE A 117 10.33 -6.26 -17.67
C ILE A 117 9.40 -5.54 -18.64
N ALA A 118 9.98 -4.75 -19.55
CA ALA A 118 9.22 -4.03 -20.54
C ALA A 118 9.97 -3.97 -21.87
N PHE A 119 9.25 -3.89 -22.95
CA PHE A 119 9.82 -3.69 -24.27
C PHE A 119 9.05 -2.65 -25.08
N ARG A 120 9.74 -2.06 -26.05
CA ARG A 120 9.16 -1.28 -27.14
C ARG A 120 9.80 -1.72 -28.45
N TRP A 121 8.96 -2.03 -29.42
CA TRP A 121 9.40 -2.44 -30.75
C TRP A 121 8.75 -1.56 -31.81
N GLN A 122 9.58 -0.80 -32.53
CA GLN A 122 9.18 -0.04 -33.69
C GLN A 122 9.17 -1.00 -34.91
N ALA A 123 8.03 -1.61 -35.17
CA ALA A 123 7.91 -2.65 -36.22
C ALA A 123 7.91 -2.04 -37.61
N LEU A 124 7.34 -0.84 -37.76
CA LEU A 124 7.32 -0.05 -39.01
C LEU A 124 7.59 1.42 -38.60
N GLU A 125 7.90 2.27 -39.60
CA GLU A 125 8.16 3.70 -39.35
C GLU A 125 7.03 4.37 -38.55
N ASN A 126 5.81 3.94 -38.80
CA ASN A 126 4.61 4.51 -38.20
C ASN A 126 3.88 3.60 -37.20
N ILE A 127 4.41 2.40 -36.88
CA ILE A 127 3.76 1.44 -35.97
C ILE A 127 4.75 0.93 -34.95
N ALA A 128 4.43 1.11 -33.66
CA ALA A 128 5.19 0.55 -32.55
C ALA A 128 4.30 -0.34 -31.66
N PHE A 129 4.88 -1.41 -31.20
CA PHE A 129 4.33 -2.26 -30.13
C PHE A 129 5.06 -2.01 -28.82
N ARG A 130 4.34 -2.14 -27.73
CA ARG A 130 4.89 -2.05 -26.38
C ARG A 130 4.26 -3.11 -25.48
N GLY A 131 5.01 -3.57 -24.51
CA GLY A 131 4.47 -4.49 -23.53
C GLY A 131 5.29 -4.46 -22.25
N ALA A 132 4.64 -4.81 -21.15
CA ALA A 132 5.31 -4.97 -19.86
C ALA A 132 4.64 -6.06 -19.04
N PHE A 133 5.47 -6.74 -18.24
CA PHE A 133 5.06 -7.56 -17.12
C PHE A 133 5.71 -6.98 -15.86
N SER A 134 4.93 -6.83 -14.79
CA SER A 134 5.44 -6.36 -13.51
C SER A 134 4.74 -7.02 -12.35
N THR A 135 5.49 -7.24 -11.28
CA THR A 135 4.97 -7.58 -9.96
C THR A 135 5.06 -6.37 -9.05
N GLY A 136 4.11 -6.21 -8.15
CA GLY A 136 4.06 -5.12 -7.19
C GLY A 136 3.56 -5.60 -5.84
N PHE A 137 3.67 -4.75 -4.83
CA PHE A 137 3.09 -4.99 -3.53
C PHE A 137 2.65 -3.68 -2.89
N LYS A 138 1.80 -3.81 -1.87
CA LYS A 138 1.44 -2.71 -0.99
C LYS A 138 1.55 -3.17 0.46
N ALA A 139 2.49 -2.60 1.19
CA ALA A 139 2.67 -2.85 2.61
C ALA A 139 1.39 -2.50 3.41
N PRO A 140 1.01 -3.30 4.43
CA PRO A 140 -0.02 -2.88 5.37
C PRO A 140 0.36 -1.53 5.96
N THR A 141 -0.58 -0.61 6.07
CA THR A 141 -0.28 0.65 6.77
C THR A 141 -0.16 0.40 8.27
N LEU A 142 0.64 1.21 8.97
CA LEU A 142 0.74 1.12 10.43
C LEU A 142 -0.63 1.27 11.10
N GLY A 143 -1.54 2.07 10.54
CA GLY A 143 -2.92 2.20 10.98
C GLY A 143 -3.70 0.89 10.82
N GLN A 144 -3.63 0.22 9.67
CA GLN A 144 -4.32 -1.07 9.44
C GLN A 144 -3.86 -2.15 10.43
N SER A 145 -2.55 -2.21 10.70
CA SER A 145 -1.97 -3.22 11.59
C SER A 145 -2.21 -2.94 13.08
N ASN A 146 -2.45 -1.68 13.47
CA ASN A 146 -2.41 -1.28 14.88
C ASN A 146 -3.62 -0.48 15.36
N VAL A 147 -4.63 -0.24 14.50
CA VAL A 147 -5.80 0.52 14.92
C VAL A 147 -6.55 -0.19 16.05
N ARG A 148 -6.77 0.55 17.13
CA ARG A 148 -7.65 0.16 18.22
C ARG A 148 -8.69 1.26 18.40
N ASN A 149 -9.95 0.89 18.27
CA ASN A 149 -11.07 1.80 18.53
C ASN A 149 -12.15 1.02 19.26
N VAL A 150 -12.43 1.42 20.49
CA VAL A 150 -13.49 0.83 21.32
C VAL A 150 -14.57 1.90 21.53
N THR A 151 -15.79 1.54 21.21
CA THR A 151 -16.96 2.41 21.39
C THR A 151 -18.04 1.65 22.15
N THR A 152 -18.69 2.29 23.07
CA THR A 152 -19.83 1.71 23.81
C THR A 152 -21.12 2.28 23.21
N ALA A 153 -22.06 1.42 22.89
CA ALA A 153 -23.36 1.79 22.34
C ALA A 153 -24.48 1.02 23.09
N PHE A 154 -25.72 1.51 22.99
CA PHE A 154 -26.86 0.75 23.47
C PHE A 154 -27.18 -0.40 22.53
N GLY A 155 -27.33 -1.59 23.09
CA GLY A 155 -27.89 -2.73 22.40
C GLY A 155 -29.40 -2.63 22.22
N THR A 156 -29.99 -3.62 21.52
CA THR A 156 -31.43 -3.66 21.23
C THR A 156 -32.29 -3.81 22.48
N GLY A 157 -31.77 -4.34 23.57
CA GLY A 157 -32.40 -4.47 24.88
C GLY A 157 -32.15 -3.29 25.82
N GLY A 158 -31.43 -2.24 25.39
CA GLY A 158 -31.05 -1.10 26.23
C GLY A 158 -29.81 -1.33 27.09
N GLU A 159 -29.18 -2.50 26.99
CA GLU A 159 -27.89 -2.79 27.61
C GLU A 159 -26.76 -2.04 26.90
N LEU A 160 -25.67 -1.77 27.62
CA LEU A 160 -24.45 -1.20 27.05
C LEU A 160 -23.60 -2.31 26.45
N ILE A 161 -23.27 -2.17 25.17
CA ILE A 161 -22.44 -3.11 24.42
C ILE A 161 -21.19 -2.38 23.92
N ASP A 162 -20.02 -2.95 24.21
CA ASP A 162 -18.78 -2.49 23.63
C ASP A 162 -18.59 -3.06 22.22
N ARG A 163 -18.30 -2.16 21.28
CA ARG A 163 -17.91 -2.49 19.92
C ARG A 163 -16.47 -2.05 19.71
N ALA A 164 -15.64 -2.97 19.24
CA ALA A 164 -14.23 -2.70 19.06
C ALA A 164 -13.76 -3.06 17.65
N THR A 165 -12.97 -2.16 17.06
CA THR A 165 -12.03 -2.50 15.99
C THR A 165 -10.69 -2.70 16.67
N LEU A 166 -10.14 -3.90 16.56
CA LEU A 166 -8.90 -4.30 17.24
C LEU A 166 -7.82 -4.64 16.21
N PRO A 167 -6.53 -4.44 16.54
CA PRO A 167 -5.45 -4.96 15.73
C PRO A 167 -5.62 -6.46 15.46
N PRO A 168 -5.21 -6.96 14.27
CA PRO A 168 -5.27 -8.39 13.97
C PRO A 168 -4.50 -9.25 14.97
N THR A 169 -3.43 -8.71 15.53
CA THR A 169 -2.57 -9.37 16.54
C THR A 169 -3.06 -9.23 17.99
N ASP A 170 -4.19 -8.53 18.22
CA ASP A 170 -4.80 -8.48 19.55
C ASP A 170 -5.26 -9.89 19.97
N PRO A 171 -5.09 -10.31 21.24
CA PRO A 171 -5.51 -11.63 21.71
C PRO A 171 -6.97 -11.96 21.39
N VAL A 172 -7.87 -10.99 21.46
CA VAL A 172 -9.29 -11.19 21.12
C VAL A 172 -9.47 -11.43 19.62
N SER A 173 -8.73 -10.69 18.77
CA SER A 173 -8.74 -10.90 17.32
C SER A 173 -8.18 -12.27 16.96
N GLN A 174 -7.10 -12.71 17.60
CA GLN A 174 -6.47 -14.02 17.38
C GLN A 174 -7.39 -15.18 17.73
N LEU A 175 -8.20 -15.08 18.79
CA LEU A 175 -9.23 -16.07 19.11
C LEU A 175 -10.30 -16.24 18.01
N LYS A 176 -10.41 -15.25 17.12
CA LYS A 176 -11.35 -15.22 15.99
C LYS A 176 -10.67 -15.38 14.63
N GLY A 177 -9.42 -15.82 14.61
CA GLY A 177 -8.65 -16.05 13.38
C GLY A 177 -7.89 -14.83 12.88
N GLY A 178 -7.67 -13.81 13.73
CA GLY A 178 -6.80 -12.68 13.41
C GLY A 178 -5.34 -13.11 13.33
N GLU A 179 -4.66 -12.70 12.25
CA GLU A 179 -3.24 -12.96 12.00
C GLU A 179 -2.52 -11.67 11.67
N GLN A 180 -1.19 -11.67 11.80
CA GLN A 180 -0.38 -10.54 11.36
C GLN A 180 -0.63 -10.26 9.87
N LEU A 181 -0.84 -8.99 9.52
CA LEU A 181 -1.07 -8.62 8.13
C LEU A 181 0.19 -8.82 7.29
N THR A 182 -0.01 -9.39 6.12
CA THR A 182 0.98 -9.51 5.06
C THR A 182 0.74 -8.47 3.98
N PRO A 183 1.72 -8.14 3.13
CA PRO A 183 1.52 -7.23 2.01
C PRO A 183 0.44 -7.72 1.04
N GLU A 184 -0.36 -6.79 0.50
CA GLU A 184 -1.15 -7.04 -0.70
C GLU A 184 -0.21 -7.18 -1.89
N GLU A 185 -0.46 -8.13 -2.77
CA GLU A 185 0.38 -8.37 -3.94
C GLU A 185 -0.35 -8.06 -5.24
N SER A 186 0.41 -7.72 -6.28
CA SER A 186 -0.13 -7.49 -7.62
C SER A 186 0.75 -8.06 -8.71
N GLU A 187 0.09 -8.58 -9.75
CA GLU A 187 0.71 -8.90 -11.03
C GLU A 187 0.01 -8.10 -12.14
N SER A 188 0.78 -7.54 -13.04
CA SER A 188 0.27 -6.72 -14.13
C SER A 188 0.90 -7.12 -15.47
N ILE A 189 0.06 -7.35 -16.47
CA ILE A 189 0.47 -7.54 -17.86
C ILE A 189 -0.16 -6.43 -18.68
N THR A 190 0.66 -5.76 -19.50
CA THR A 190 0.19 -4.76 -20.45
C THR A 190 0.74 -5.06 -21.84
N PHE A 191 -0.08 -4.79 -22.85
CA PHE A 191 0.33 -4.84 -24.25
C PHE A 191 -0.37 -3.73 -25.02
N GLY A 192 0.36 -2.98 -25.84
CA GLY A 192 -0.19 -1.87 -26.58
C GLY A 192 0.39 -1.74 -27.99
N VAL A 193 -0.36 -1.07 -28.84
CA VAL A 193 0.05 -0.64 -30.17
C VAL A 193 -0.14 0.87 -30.30
N VAL A 194 0.82 1.50 -30.95
CA VAL A 194 0.78 2.92 -31.30
C VAL A 194 0.99 3.02 -32.80
N ALA A 195 0.09 3.71 -33.48
CA ALA A 195 0.20 4.00 -34.90
C ALA A 195 0.06 5.51 -35.12
N ASP A 196 1.03 6.09 -35.83
CA ASP A 196 1.08 7.50 -36.19
C ASP A 196 1.21 7.63 -37.70
N PHE A 197 0.18 8.14 -38.36
CA PHE A 197 0.11 8.24 -39.78
C PHE A 197 0.36 9.68 -40.25
N ASP A 198 1.08 9.86 -41.35
CA ASP A 198 1.46 11.14 -41.94
C ASP A 198 0.27 12.09 -42.23
N ASN A 199 -0.94 11.54 -42.31
CA ASN A 199 -2.17 12.32 -42.52
C ASN A 199 -2.73 12.97 -41.23
N GLY A 200 -2.01 12.91 -40.09
CA GLY A 200 -2.39 13.43 -38.80
C GLY A 200 -3.30 12.50 -37.98
N LEU A 201 -3.52 11.27 -38.43
CA LEU A 201 -4.24 10.26 -37.67
C LEU A 201 -3.28 9.55 -36.69
N PHE A 202 -3.56 9.67 -35.39
CA PHE A 202 -2.84 8.99 -34.33
C PHE A 202 -3.78 8.02 -33.60
N ILE A 203 -3.37 6.75 -33.48
CA ILE A 203 -4.15 5.69 -32.82
C ILE A 203 -3.30 5.04 -31.74
N THR A 204 -3.85 4.86 -30.56
CA THR A 204 -3.32 3.98 -29.53
C THR A 204 -4.39 2.99 -29.08
N ALA A 205 -3.97 1.75 -28.86
CA ALA A 205 -4.81 0.74 -28.23
C ALA A 205 -3.97 -0.04 -27.21
N ASP A 206 -4.46 -0.11 -25.99
CA ASP A 206 -3.77 -0.80 -24.90
C ASP A 206 -4.70 -1.83 -24.25
N TYR A 207 -4.17 -3.02 -24.05
CA TYR A 207 -4.74 -4.06 -23.21
C TYR A 207 -3.97 -4.11 -21.90
N TYR A 208 -4.67 -4.27 -20.80
CA TYR A 208 -4.06 -4.54 -19.49
C TYR A 208 -4.86 -5.57 -18.71
N ASN A 209 -4.15 -6.36 -17.91
CA ASN A 209 -4.73 -7.24 -16.91
C ASN A 209 -3.95 -7.06 -15.61
N ILE A 210 -4.66 -6.80 -14.51
CA ILE A 210 -4.08 -6.60 -13.19
C ILE A 210 -4.78 -7.55 -12.23
N GLU A 211 -4.01 -8.42 -11.60
CA GLU A 211 -4.46 -9.31 -10.54
C GLU A 211 -3.97 -8.79 -9.18
N LEU A 212 -4.86 -8.75 -8.21
CA LEU A 212 -4.56 -8.32 -6.84
C LEU A 212 -4.91 -9.46 -5.90
N THR A 213 -3.93 -9.90 -5.10
CA THR A 213 -4.07 -10.97 -4.10
C THR A 213 -3.79 -10.46 -2.69
N ASP A 214 -4.14 -11.23 -1.69
CA ASP A 214 -3.92 -10.95 -0.25
C ASP A 214 -4.43 -9.58 0.21
N ARG A 215 -5.58 -9.17 -0.35
CA ARG A 215 -6.16 -7.85 -0.06
C ARG A 215 -6.59 -7.72 1.38
N ILE A 216 -6.11 -6.66 2.02
CA ILE A 216 -6.44 -6.32 3.40
C ILE A 216 -7.84 -5.70 3.44
N SER A 217 -8.73 -6.31 4.21
CA SER A 217 -10.09 -5.82 4.42
C SER A 217 -10.49 -5.91 5.88
N THR A 218 -11.47 -5.10 6.28
CA THR A 218 -12.06 -5.21 7.62
C THR A 218 -13.03 -6.38 7.67
N ALA A 219 -12.87 -7.26 8.67
CA ALA A 219 -13.80 -8.35 8.90
C ALA A 219 -15.19 -7.83 9.34
N SER A 220 -16.24 -8.60 9.06
CA SER A 220 -17.56 -8.33 9.60
C SER A 220 -17.56 -8.37 11.12
N GLY A 221 -18.48 -7.63 11.78
CA GLY A 221 -18.62 -7.63 13.22
C GLY A 221 -18.89 -9.03 13.76
N ILE A 222 -18.11 -9.46 14.75
CA ILE A 222 -18.22 -10.76 15.41
C ILE A 222 -18.69 -10.53 16.84
N ALA A 223 -19.80 -11.18 17.24
CA ALA A 223 -20.25 -11.14 18.63
C ALA A 223 -19.33 -11.98 19.52
N LEU A 224 -18.95 -11.43 20.66
CA LEU A 224 -18.30 -12.16 21.73
C LEU A 224 -19.40 -12.55 22.74
N THR A 225 -19.68 -13.84 22.83
CA THR A 225 -20.62 -14.44 23.81
C THR A 225 -19.84 -14.97 24.99
#